data_ed9129360efec76beb3a37aea6c9563d
#
_entry.id   ed9129360efec76beb3a37aea6c9563d
#
_cell.length_a   1.000
_cell.length_b   1.000
_cell.length_c   1.000
_cell.angle_alpha   90.00
_cell.angle_beta   90.00
_cell.angle_gamma   90.00
#
_symmetry.space_group_name_H-M   'P 1'
#
loop_
_entity.id
_entity.type
_entity.pdbx_description
1 polymer ?
#
loop_
_entity_poly.entity_id
_entity_poly.type
_entity_poly.pdbx_seq_one_letter_code
_entity_poly.pdbx_strand_id
1 'polypeptide(L)'
;MKAIALLLVLLPACAFGMDRSAALSMLETGDNDHAVGSAGEISRYQVRKLEWRSVTNSPNYTDSETAKNVMLHIMDKRVQAFKAHFGRAPSDFEYYALWNAPSQAMEGKISRAVAARCERFANLCARDRTPVQLATVKTRW
;
A
#
# COMPACT_ATOMS: atom_id res chain seq x y z
N MET A 1 23.05 -52.22 -7.58
CA MET A 1 23.10 -50.80 -7.88
C MET A 1 21.91 -50.13 -7.24
N LYS A 2 22.14 -49.28 -6.21
CA LYS A 2 21.07 -48.58 -5.49
C LYS A 2 20.92 -47.19 -6.11
N ALA A 3 19.75 -46.92 -6.70
CA ALA A 3 19.43 -45.60 -7.24
C ALA A 3 19.09 -44.66 -6.07
N ILE A 4 19.87 -43.59 -5.93
CA ILE A 4 19.60 -42.52 -5.00
C ILE A 4 18.64 -41.56 -5.69
N ALA A 5 17.38 -41.54 -5.26
CA ALA A 5 16.41 -40.54 -5.71
C ALA A 5 16.72 -39.20 -5.02
N LEU A 6 17.20 -38.25 -5.82
CA LEU A 6 17.43 -36.86 -5.36
C LEU A 6 16.07 -36.16 -5.27
N LEU A 7 15.56 -36.01 -4.04
CA LEU A 7 14.33 -35.28 -3.79
C LEU A 7 14.64 -33.76 -3.86
N LEU A 8 14.33 -33.16 -5.01
CA LEU A 8 14.44 -31.72 -5.20
C LEU A 8 13.29 -31.04 -4.46
N VAL A 9 13.55 -30.53 -3.23
CA VAL A 9 12.60 -29.70 -2.49
C VAL A 9 12.56 -28.32 -3.14
N LEU A 10 11.57 -28.09 -3.99
CA LEU A 10 11.22 -26.76 -4.48
C LEU A 10 10.64 -25.96 -3.32
N LEU A 11 11.47 -25.12 -2.68
CA LEU A 11 10.97 -24.09 -1.76
C LEU A 11 10.13 -23.10 -2.58
N PRO A 12 8.89 -22.81 -2.15
CA PRO A 12 8.12 -21.76 -2.79
C PRO A 12 8.87 -20.44 -2.60
N ALA A 13 9.29 -19.82 -3.68
CA ALA A 13 9.74 -18.44 -3.66
C ALA A 13 8.53 -17.60 -3.19
N CYS A 14 8.56 -17.14 -1.94
CA CYS A 14 7.59 -16.19 -1.44
C CYS A 14 7.78 -14.89 -2.24
N ALA A 15 6.96 -14.70 -3.26
CA ALA A 15 6.82 -13.43 -3.95
C ALA A 15 6.16 -12.46 -2.96
N PHE A 16 6.98 -11.68 -2.25
CA PHE A 16 6.50 -10.61 -1.38
C PHE A 16 6.13 -9.41 -2.25
N GLY A 17 4.83 -9.18 -2.44
CA GLY A 17 4.36 -7.91 -2.95
C GLY A 17 4.85 -6.77 -2.03
N MET A 18 5.01 -5.57 -2.58
CA MET A 18 5.35 -4.40 -1.79
C MET A 18 4.29 -4.21 -0.69
N ASP A 19 4.71 -4.06 0.57
CA ASP A 19 3.75 -3.78 1.61
C ASP A 19 3.05 -2.43 1.36
N ARG A 20 1.86 -2.25 1.92
CA ARG A 20 1.04 -1.06 1.69
C ARG A 20 1.73 0.24 2.12
N SER A 21 2.57 0.20 3.16
CA SER A 21 3.30 1.37 3.63
C SER A 21 4.38 1.78 2.62
N ALA A 22 5.14 0.83 2.12
CA ALA A 22 6.16 1.07 1.10
C ALA A 22 5.53 1.53 -0.22
N ALA A 23 4.44 0.89 -0.67
CA ALA A 23 3.72 1.29 -1.88
C ALA A 23 3.16 2.72 -1.76
N LEU A 24 2.66 3.10 -0.57
CA LEU A 24 2.12 4.43 -0.32
C LEU A 24 3.22 5.50 -0.37
N SER A 25 4.33 5.29 0.34
CA SER A 25 5.47 6.20 0.31
C SER A 25 6.05 6.36 -1.10
N MET A 26 6.21 5.26 -1.82
CA MET A 26 6.68 5.28 -3.21
C MET A 26 5.74 6.09 -4.12
N LEU A 27 4.42 5.90 -4.00
CA LEU A 27 3.45 6.60 -4.84
C LEU A 27 3.32 8.08 -4.51
N GLU A 28 3.40 8.46 -3.22
CA GLU A 28 3.24 9.85 -2.80
C GLU A 28 4.48 10.70 -3.11
N THR A 29 5.68 10.18 -2.89
CA THR A 29 6.90 11.00 -2.95
C THR A 29 8.12 10.29 -3.55
N GLY A 30 8.01 9.02 -3.95
CA GLY A 30 9.17 8.21 -4.32
C GLY A 30 10.13 7.99 -3.15
N ASP A 31 9.58 7.78 -1.94
CA ASP A 31 10.32 7.59 -0.68
C ASP A 31 11.13 8.81 -0.21
N ASN A 32 10.74 10.01 -0.60
CA ASN A 32 11.41 11.22 -0.19
C ASN A 32 10.92 11.73 1.17
N ASP A 33 11.73 11.58 2.22
CA ASP A 33 11.42 12.03 3.58
C ASP A 33 11.29 13.55 3.72
N HIS A 34 11.91 14.30 2.84
CA HIS A 34 11.92 15.78 2.85
C HIS A 34 10.85 16.41 1.96
N ALA A 35 9.95 15.59 1.40
CA ALA A 35 8.94 16.09 0.49
C ALA A 35 7.93 17.01 1.21
N VAL A 36 7.64 18.13 0.57
CA VAL A 36 6.57 19.06 0.96
C VAL A 36 5.61 19.17 -0.22
N GLY A 37 4.33 18.90 0.02
CA GLY A 37 3.30 18.97 -0.99
C GLY A 37 2.88 20.41 -1.29
N SER A 38 2.13 20.59 -2.39
CA SER A 38 1.68 21.90 -2.86
C SER A 38 0.72 22.60 -1.88
N ALA A 39 -0.01 21.85 -1.06
CA ALA A 39 -0.87 22.37 0.01
C ALA A 39 -0.19 22.29 1.40
N GLY A 40 1.14 22.10 1.44
CA GLY A 40 1.92 22.04 2.66
C GLY A 40 1.87 20.70 3.38
N GLU A 41 1.51 19.64 2.68
CA GLU A 41 1.63 18.27 3.18
C GLU A 41 3.09 17.94 3.47
N ILE A 42 3.34 17.11 4.48
CA ILE A 42 4.66 16.80 5.02
C ILE A 42 4.94 15.30 5.01
N SER A 43 6.22 14.96 5.13
CA SER A 43 6.77 13.60 5.16
C SER A 43 6.64 12.85 3.84
N ARG A 44 7.26 11.68 3.78
CA ARG A 44 7.17 10.76 2.63
C ARG A 44 5.76 10.30 2.31
N TYR A 45 4.81 10.42 3.25
CA TYR A 45 3.42 10.02 3.07
C TYR A 45 2.47 11.17 2.73
N GLN A 46 2.97 12.41 2.59
CA GLN A 46 2.16 13.60 2.30
C GLN A 46 1.01 13.80 3.28
N VAL A 47 1.32 13.72 4.58
CA VAL A 47 0.36 13.92 5.66
C VAL A 47 0.06 15.41 5.81
N ARG A 48 -1.21 15.77 5.95
CA ARG A 48 -1.59 17.15 6.30
C ARG A 48 -1.14 17.48 7.72
N LYS A 49 -0.63 18.69 7.94
CA LYS A 49 -0.10 19.12 9.26
C LYS A 49 -1.13 19.00 10.39
N LEU A 50 -2.41 19.24 10.11
CA LEU A 50 -3.46 19.05 11.12
C LEU A 50 -3.66 17.58 11.49
N GLU A 51 -3.65 16.68 10.52
CA GLU A 51 -3.73 15.24 10.78
C GLU A 51 -2.50 14.74 11.54
N TRP A 52 -1.31 15.21 11.16
CA TRP A 52 -0.08 14.91 11.90
C TRP A 52 -0.21 15.29 13.38
N ARG A 53 -0.61 16.53 13.65
CA ARG A 53 -0.78 17.03 15.03
C ARG A 53 -1.88 16.34 15.81
N SER A 54 -2.86 15.74 15.16
CA SER A 54 -3.88 14.93 15.82
C SER A 54 -3.35 13.59 16.33
N VAL A 55 -2.18 13.14 15.83
CA VAL A 55 -1.53 11.88 16.21
C VAL A 55 -0.33 12.11 17.12
N THR A 56 0.49 13.13 16.83
CA THR A 56 1.74 13.40 17.56
C THR A 56 2.11 14.89 17.54
N ASN A 57 2.80 15.33 18.58
CA ASN A 57 3.41 16.68 18.63
C ASN A 57 4.86 16.69 18.12
N SER A 58 5.39 15.54 17.65
CA SER A 58 6.75 15.47 17.13
C SER A 58 6.93 16.40 15.93
N PRO A 59 7.99 17.23 15.91
CA PRO A 59 8.35 18.03 14.74
C PRO A 59 9.16 17.25 13.70
N ASN A 60 9.47 15.98 13.95
CA ASN A 60 10.35 15.15 13.12
C ASN A 60 9.63 14.60 11.89
N TYR A 61 9.19 15.48 11.00
CA TYR A 61 8.47 15.12 9.78
C TYR A 61 9.31 14.32 8.78
N THR A 62 10.63 14.43 8.88
CA THR A 62 11.60 13.77 8.00
C THR A 62 12.12 12.45 8.57
N ASP A 63 11.72 12.07 9.76
CA ASP A 63 12.00 10.75 10.32
C ASP A 63 11.04 9.72 9.74
N SER A 64 11.59 8.77 8.99
CA SER A 64 10.80 7.79 8.23
C SER A 64 9.95 6.88 9.12
N GLU A 65 10.46 6.54 10.32
CA GLU A 65 9.74 5.69 11.26
C GLU A 65 8.60 6.44 11.93
N THR A 66 8.85 7.66 12.40
CA THR A 66 7.81 8.54 12.94
C THR A 66 6.72 8.77 11.89
N ALA A 67 7.09 9.07 10.64
CA ALA A 67 6.15 9.28 9.56
C ALA A 67 5.31 8.02 9.26
N LYS A 68 5.93 6.84 9.27
CA LYS A 68 5.24 5.56 9.11
C LYS A 68 4.23 5.32 10.23
N ASN A 69 4.61 5.55 11.47
CA ASN A 69 3.73 5.36 12.62
C ASN A 69 2.53 6.29 12.58
N VAL A 70 2.73 7.56 12.19
CA VAL A 70 1.63 8.53 12.00
C VAL A 70 0.69 8.07 10.89
N MET A 71 1.22 7.68 9.73
CA MET A 71 0.42 7.19 8.61
C MET A 71 -0.39 5.96 9.01
N LEU A 72 0.22 4.97 9.67
CA LEU A 72 -0.46 3.76 10.12
C LEU A 72 -1.59 4.07 11.10
N HIS A 73 -1.39 5.02 12.04
CA HIS A 73 -2.43 5.42 12.99
C HIS A 73 -3.63 6.06 12.28
N ILE A 74 -3.38 6.94 11.30
CA ILE A 74 -4.44 7.55 10.49
C ILE A 74 -5.20 6.47 9.71
N MET A 75 -4.45 5.56 9.05
CA MET A 75 -5.05 4.51 8.23
C MET A 75 -5.82 3.48 9.05
N ASP A 76 -5.35 3.13 10.25
CA ASP A 76 -6.08 2.21 11.11
C ASP A 76 -7.50 2.72 11.38
N LYS A 77 -7.64 3.98 11.77
CA LYS A 77 -8.97 4.60 11.99
C LYS A 77 -9.85 4.55 10.73
N ARG A 78 -9.29 4.87 9.56
CA ARG A 78 -10.03 4.87 8.30
C ARG A 78 -10.43 3.46 7.86
N VAL A 79 -9.54 2.48 8.04
CA VAL A 79 -9.80 1.06 7.75
C VAL A 79 -10.86 0.49 8.69
N GLN A 80 -10.84 0.82 9.98
CA GLN A 80 -11.86 0.40 10.92
C GLN A 80 -13.24 0.98 10.55
N ALA A 81 -13.31 2.26 10.19
CA ALA A 81 -14.54 2.89 9.73
C ALA A 81 -15.07 2.21 8.43
N PHE A 82 -14.17 1.89 7.49
CA PHE A 82 -14.52 1.17 6.27
C PHE A 82 -15.07 -0.22 6.57
N LYS A 83 -14.41 -0.99 7.44
CA LYS A 83 -14.87 -2.31 7.86
C LYS A 83 -16.25 -2.26 8.53
N ALA A 84 -16.48 -1.27 9.39
CA ALA A 84 -17.77 -1.08 10.05
C ALA A 84 -18.88 -0.76 9.05
N HIS A 85 -18.59 0.00 8.01
CA HIS A 85 -19.57 0.43 6.99
C HIS A 85 -19.86 -0.67 5.96
N PHE A 86 -18.81 -1.33 5.43
CA PHE A 86 -18.92 -2.30 4.32
C PHE A 86 -18.90 -3.78 4.76
N GLY A 87 -18.65 -4.07 6.04
CA GLY A 87 -18.59 -5.44 6.57
C GLY A 87 -17.38 -6.27 6.11
N ARG A 88 -16.39 -5.65 5.48
CA ARG A 88 -15.19 -6.32 4.94
C ARG A 88 -13.95 -5.43 4.99
N ALA A 89 -12.78 -6.02 4.84
CA ALA A 89 -11.55 -5.25 4.70
C ALA A 89 -11.47 -4.54 3.33
N PRO A 90 -10.82 -3.37 3.24
CA PRO A 90 -10.57 -2.70 1.98
C PRO A 90 -9.56 -3.47 1.13
N SER A 91 -9.80 -3.54 -0.18
CA SER A 91 -8.81 -3.95 -1.18
C SER A 91 -7.63 -2.96 -1.24
N ASP A 92 -6.57 -3.28 -1.98
CA ASP A 92 -5.46 -2.33 -2.15
C ASP A 92 -5.92 -1.04 -2.84
N PHE A 93 -6.79 -1.14 -3.83
CA PHE A 93 -7.42 0.02 -4.48
C PHE A 93 -8.16 0.91 -3.47
N GLU A 94 -9.03 0.32 -2.66
CA GLU A 94 -9.82 1.03 -1.66
C GLU A 94 -8.96 1.57 -0.51
N TYR A 95 -7.89 0.85 -0.14
CA TYR A 95 -6.92 1.32 0.85
C TYR A 95 -6.30 2.65 0.43
N TYR A 96 -5.84 2.76 -0.83
CA TYR A 96 -5.32 4.03 -1.32
C TYR A 96 -6.41 5.10 -1.45
N ALA A 97 -7.62 4.74 -1.84
CA ALA A 97 -8.75 5.67 -1.87
C ALA A 97 -9.05 6.25 -0.47
N LEU A 98 -8.98 5.43 0.58
CA LEU A 98 -9.11 5.87 1.97
C LEU A 98 -7.99 6.82 2.38
N TRP A 99 -6.79 6.70 1.79
CA TRP A 99 -5.71 7.66 2.02
C TRP A 99 -5.94 8.99 1.31
N ASN A 100 -6.14 8.94 0.02
CA ASN A 100 -6.15 10.10 -0.87
C ASN A 100 -7.48 10.88 -0.86
N ALA A 101 -8.61 10.18 -0.80
CA ALA A 101 -9.95 10.75 -0.88
C ALA A 101 -10.92 9.97 0.03
N PRO A 102 -10.77 10.03 1.37
CA PRO A 102 -11.52 9.20 2.30
C PRO A 102 -13.04 9.34 2.17
N SER A 103 -13.57 10.52 1.94
CA SER A 103 -15.01 10.71 1.74
C SER A 103 -15.53 9.98 0.50
N GLN A 104 -14.81 10.10 -0.62
CA GLN A 104 -15.18 9.38 -1.86
C GLN A 104 -15.12 7.86 -1.66
N ALA A 105 -14.10 7.37 -0.91
CA ALA A 105 -13.97 5.95 -0.59
C ALA A 105 -15.15 5.44 0.24
N MET A 106 -15.60 6.20 1.23
CA MET A 106 -16.73 5.84 2.08
C MET A 106 -18.09 5.94 1.36
N GLU A 107 -18.21 6.83 0.38
CA GLU A 107 -19.40 6.96 -0.46
C GLU A 107 -19.46 5.92 -1.59
N GLY A 108 -18.35 5.23 -1.86
CA GLY A 108 -18.22 4.33 -3.01
C GLY A 108 -18.22 5.05 -4.37
N LYS A 109 -17.92 6.36 -4.39
CA LYS A 109 -17.94 7.21 -5.59
C LYS A 109 -16.55 7.81 -5.83
N ILE A 110 -15.69 7.03 -6.45
CA ILE A 110 -14.30 7.43 -6.72
C ILE A 110 -14.22 8.19 -8.05
N SER A 111 -13.66 9.40 -8.01
CA SER A 111 -13.42 10.19 -9.22
C SER A 111 -12.37 9.52 -10.11
N ARG A 112 -12.42 9.77 -11.43
CA ARG A 112 -11.49 9.18 -12.40
C ARG A 112 -10.00 9.46 -12.05
N ALA A 113 -9.70 10.67 -11.59
CA ALA A 113 -8.34 11.05 -11.22
C ALA A 113 -7.84 10.27 -10.00
N VAL A 114 -8.70 10.09 -8.98
CA VAL A 114 -8.37 9.28 -7.79
C VAL A 114 -8.26 7.80 -8.17
N ALA A 115 -9.17 7.28 -8.99
CA ALA A 115 -9.16 5.88 -9.45
C ALA A 115 -7.83 5.52 -10.13
N ALA A 116 -7.31 6.37 -11.01
CA ALA A 116 -6.04 6.14 -11.67
C ALA A 116 -4.86 6.01 -10.68
N ARG A 117 -4.87 6.76 -9.59
CA ARG A 117 -3.86 6.63 -8.51
C ARG A 117 -4.07 5.37 -7.69
N CYS A 118 -5.33 5.00 -7.40
CA CYS A 118 -5.67 3.75 -6.71
C CYS A 118 -5.20 2.52 -7.50
N GLU A 119 -5.36 2.52 -8.82
CA GLU A 119 -4.87 1.45 -9.70
C GLU A 119 -3.34 1.34 -9.67
N ARG A 120 -2.62 2.47 -9.71
CA ARG A 120 -1.15 2.47 -9.58
C ARG A 120 -0.71 1.87 -8.26
N PHE A 121 -1.37 2.23 -7.17
CA PHE A 121 -1.08 1.69 -5.84
C PHE A 121 -1.33 0.18 -5.79
N ALA A 122 -2.49 -0.28 -6.25
CA ALA A 122 -2.83 -1.69 -6.30
C ALA A 122 -1.83 -2.49 -7.13
N ASN A 123 -1.36 -1.93 -8.25
CA ASN A 123 -0.31 -2.53 -9.08
C ASN A 123 1.05 -2.61 -8.36
N LEU A 124 1.43 -1.61 -7.56
CA LEU A 124 2.65 -1.68 -6.74
C LEU A 124 2.56 -2.81 -5.70
N CYS A 125 1.40 -2.94 -5.04
CA CYS A 125 1.17 -4.02 -4.08
C CYS A 125 1.13 -5.41 -4.75
N ALA A 126 0.73 -5.50 -6.03
CA ALA A 126 0.59 -6.76 -6.77
C ALA A 126 1.87 -7.17 -7.52
N ARG A 127 2.81 -6.25 -7.77
CA ARG A 127 3.94 -6.43 -8.69
C ARG A 127 4.77 -7.69 -8.45
N ASP A 128 4.86 -8.15 -7.21
CA ASP A 128 5.64 -9.34 -6.87
C ASP A 128 4.78 -10.61 -6.76
N ARG A 129 3.46 -10.52 -7.06
CA ARG A 129 2.55 -11.68 -6.99
C ARG A 129 2.48 -12.48 -8.32
N THR A 130 3.15 -12.04 -9.39
CA THR A 130 2.88 -12.54 -10.73
C THR A 130 4.08 -13.01 -11.58
N PRO A 131 5.01 -13.87 -11.13
CA PRO A 131 5.79 -14.66 -12.11
C PRO A 131 5.43 -16.12 -12.22
N VAL A 132 4.72 -16.73 -11.26
CA VAL A 132 4.60 -18.21 -11.20
C VAL A 132 3.43 -18.78 -12.01
N GLN A 133 2.40 -18.02 -12.33
CA GLN A 133 1.22 -18.58 -13.02
C GLN A 133 1.27 -18.57 -14.55
N LEU A 134 2.20 -17.86 -15.18
CA LEU A 134 2.31 -17.83 -16.64
C LEU A 134 3.22 -18.93 -17.25
N ALA A 135 3.98 -19.64 -16.43
CA ALA A 135 4.88 -20.68 -16.91
C ALA A 135 4.22 -22.07 -17.08
N THR A 136 3.02 -22.31 -16.58
CA THR A 136 2.37 -23.64 -16.59
C THR A 136 1.32 -23.86 -17.68
N VAL A 137 1.08 -22.90 -18.57
CA VAL A 137 0.04 -23.03 -19.62
C VAL A 137 0.60 -23.29 -21.02
N LYS A 138 1.92 -23.37 -21.21
CA LYS A 138 2.54 -23.56 -22.55
C LYS A 138 3.28 -24.89 -22.78
N THR A 139 2.75 -26.00 -22.33
CA THR A 139 3.22 -27.31 -22.84
C THR A 139 2.08 -28.32 -22.85
N ARG A 140 1.18 -28.19 -23.81
CA ARG A 140 0.39 -29.28 -24.36
C ARG A 140 0.09 -28.99 -25.82
N TRP A 141 1.04 -29.40 -26.66
CA TRP A 141 0.81 -29.85 -28.04
C TRP A 141 1.71 -31.03 -28.30
#